data_fc883cc8d76199511c827679a3cfab40
#
_entry.id   fc883cc8d76199511c827679a3cfab40
#
_cell.length_a   1.000
_cell.length_b   1.000
_cell.length_c   1.000
_cell.angle_alpha   90.00
_cell.angle_beta   90.00
_cell.angle_gamma   90.00
#
_symmetry.space_group_name_H-M   'P 1'
#
loop_
_entity.id
_entity.type
_entity.pdbx_description
1 polymer ?
#
loop_
_entity_poly.entity_id
_entity_poly.type
_entity_poly.pdbx_seq_one_letter_code
_entity_poly.pdbx_strand_id
1 'polypeptide(L)'
;MNSQDEIHLLLQTFQDGYIRRDLTQVDTFMQLFSDDAEVIGTNGVAPGVEEWYRDRASARELVVGDWEGWGDLRIDLDAMSVRHRGDVGWVAAPATVTKIIGEDNYASFLDFVKHLLDDSKLSPEQKLLHILRGGTNTVYELRRGEKFVWALRFTAVVVREANGWKFAQMNFSFPTIYFPDVRLME
;
A
#
# COMPACT_ATOMS: atom_id res chain seq x y z
N MET A 1 18.10 -18.43 -15.58
CA MET A 1 18.01 -17.34 -14.59
C MET A 1 18.05 -18.01 -13.24
N ASN A 2 18.80 -17.51 -12.27
CA ASN A 2 18.79 -18.07 -10.91
C ASN A 2 17.57 -17.57 -10.12
N SER A 3 17.24 -18.21 -8.99
CA SER A 3 16.05 -17.84 -8.19
C SER A 3 16.06 -16.38 -7.73
N GLN A 4 17.23 -15.82 -7.44
CA GLN A 4 17.36 -14.45 -7.00
C GLN A 4 17.03 -13.45 -8.12
N ASP A 5 17.48 -13.72 -9.35
CA ASP A 5 17.16 -12.91 -10.51
C ASP A 5 15.65 -12.96 -10.82
N GLU A 6 15.04 -14.14 -10.69
CA GLU A 6 13.60 -14.31 -10.92
C GLU A 6 12.75 -13.57 -9.89
N ILE A 7 13.16 -13.60 -8.61
CA ILE A 7 12.50 -12.82 -7.55
C ILE A 7 12.69 -11.31 -7.79
N HIS A 8 13.88 -10.89 -8.24
CA HIS A 8 14.12 -9.50 -8.62
C HIS A 8 13.17 -9.05 -9.74
N LEU A 9 13.01 -9.88 -10.77
CA LEU A 9 12.11 -9.61 -11.89
C LEU A 9 10.64 -9.52 -11.42
N LEU A 10 10.22 -10.38 -10.48
CA LEU A 10 8.89 -10.30 -9.87
C LEU A 10 8.67 -8.94 -9.22
N LEU A 11 9.62 -8.46 -8.42
CA LEU A 11 9.55 -7.17 -7.74
C LEU A 11 9.59 -5.99 -8.72
N GLN A 12 10.40 -6.07 -9.76
CA GLN A 12 10.42 -5.07 -10.83
C GLN A 12 9.07 -4.99 -11.54
N THR A 13 8.48 -6.16 -11.88
CA THR A 13 7.17 -6.23 -12.52
C THR A 13 6.07 -5.66 -11.63
N PHE A 14 6.14 -5.95 -10.33
CA PHE A 14 5.22 -5.41 -9.34
C PHE A 14 5.32 -3.88 -9.27
N GLN A 15 6.53 -3.32 -9.12
CA GLN A 15 6.76 -1.88 -9.11
C GLN A 15 6.27 -1.21 -10.39
N ASP A 16 6.54 -1.81 -11.55
CA ASP A 16 6.11 -1.28 -12.85
C ASP A 16 4.57 -1.21 -12.95
N GLY A 17 3.85 -2.14 -12.34
CA GLY A 17 2.40 -2.09 -12.22
C GLY A 17 1.94 -0.88 -11.42
N TYR A 18 2.54 -0.66 -10.25
CA TYR A 18 2.24 0.49 -9.39
C TYR A 18 2.64 1.85 -9.97
N ILE A 19 3.59 1.88 -10.89
CA ILE A 19 3.94 3.12 -11.62
C ILE A 19 2.96 3.38 -12.75
N ARG A 20 2.60 2.34 -13.53
CA ARG A 20 1.68 2.46 -14.68
C ARG A 20 0.23 2.68 -14.27
N ARG A 21 -0.22 1.99 -13.22
CA ARG A 21 -1.58 2.07 -12.64
C ARG A 21 -2.69 1.95 -13.69
N ASP A 22 -2.52 1.03 -14.64
CA ASP A 22 -3.50 0.76 -15.68
C ASP A 22 -4.57 -0.21 -15.16
N LEU A 23 -5.71 0.32 -14.73
CA LEU A 23 -6.82 -0.46 -14.18
C LEU A 23 -7.33 -1.56 -15.12
N THR A 24 -7.12 -1.43 -16.44
CA THR A 24 -7.50 -2.49 -17.38
C THR A 24 -6.60 -3.72 -17.28
N GLN A 25 -5.42 -3.60 -16.66
CA GLN A 25 -4.43 -4.65 -16.47
C GLN A 25 -4.41 -5.23 -15.06
N VAL A 26 -5.30 -4.79 -14.17
CA VAL A 26 -5.29 -5.21 -12.77
C VAL A 26 -5.38 -6.74 -12.62
N ASP A 27 -6.21 -7.41 -13.40
CA ASP A 27 -6.38 -8.87 -13.31
C ASP A 27 -5.13 -9.63 -13.79
N THR A 28 -4.41 -9.08 -14.78
CA THR A 28 -3.10 -9.59 -15.20
C THR A 28 -2.05 -9.36 -14.11
N PHE A 29 -2.05 -8.18 -13.52
CA PHE A 29 -1.15 -7.83 -12.40
C PHE A 29 -1.37 -8.75 -11.19
N MET A 30 -2.62 -9.09 -10.87
CA MET A 30 -2.93 -10.00 -9.76
C MET A 30 -2.39 -11.43 -9.97
N GLN A 31 -1.99 -11.80 -11.18
CA GLN A 31 -1.29 -13.09 -11.40
C GLN A 31 0.11 -13.15 -10.77
N LEU A 32 0.66 -12.02 -10.32
CA LEU A 32 1.89 -11.99 -9.51
C LEU A 32 1.70 -12.56 -8.09
N PHE A 33 0.47 -12.80 -7.67
CA PHE A 33 0.11 -13.29 -6.35
C PHE A 33 -0.37 -14.75 -6.41
N SER A 34 -0.07 -15.53 -5.37
CA SER A 34 -0.70 -16.83 -5.13
C SER A 34 -2.21 -16.66 -4.88
N ASP A 35 -2.99 -17.71 -5.10
CA ASP A 35 -4.45 -17.65 -4.89
C ASP A 35 -4.82 -17.35 -3.44
N ASP A 36 -4.02 -17.85 -2.49
CA ASP A 36 -4.15 -17.66 -1.05
C ASP A 36 -3.22 -16.60 -0.48
N ALA A 37 -2.76 -15.67 -1.32
CA ALA A 37 -1.84 -14.63 -0.90
C ALA A 37 -2.42 -13.74 0.19
N GLU A 38 -1.64 -13.50 1.24
CA GLU A 38 -1.98 -12.57 2.31
C GLU A 38 -1.35 -11.21 2.05
N VAL A 39 -2.17 -10.18 1.91
CA VAL A 39 -1.71 -8.81 1.61
C VAL A 39 -2.12 -7.87 2.74
N ILE A 40 -1.12 -7.21 3.33
CA ILE A 40 -1.31 -6.30 4.46
C ILE A 40 -0.87 -4.90 4.02
N GLY A 41 -1.82 -4.04 3.83
CA GLY A 41 -1.59 -2.62 3.58
C GLY A 41 -1.22 -1.87 4.86
N THR A 42 -0.98 -0.59 4.74
CA THR A 42 -0.51 0.26 5.85
C THR A 42 -1.52 0.41 6.98
N ASN A 43 -2.81 0.18 6.72
CA ASN A 43 -3.90 0.26 7.68
C ASN A 43 -4.41 -1.11 8.15
N GLY A 44 -3.80 -2.20 7.70
CA GLY A 44 -4.19 -3.55 8.10
C GLY A 44 -3.82 -3.85 9.56
N VAL A 45 -4.82 -3.92 10.44
CA VAL A 45 -4.64 -4.13 11.89
C VAL A 45 -4.98 -5.54 12.36
N ALA A 46 -5.83 -6.26 11.62
CA ALA A 46 -6.21 -7.64 11.93
C ALA A 46 -6.67 -8.36 10.65
N PRO A 47 -6.56 -9.69 10.57
CA PRO A 47 -7.00 -10.46 9.41
C PRO A 47 -8.46 -10.20 9.05
N GLY A 48 -8.71 -9.75 7.81
CA GLY A 48 -10.03 -9.41 7.31
C GLY A 48 -10.57 -8.08 7.81
N VAL A 49 -9.74 -7.26 8.46
CA VAL A 49 -10.09 -5.91 8.92
C VAL A 49 -9.22 -4.89 8.21
N GLU A 50 -9.84 -3.82 7.72
CA GLU A 50 -9.17 -2.78 6.96
C GLU A 50 -8.41 -3.39 5.75
N GLU A 51 -7.13 -3.02 5.58
CA GLU A 51 -6.27 -3.47 4.47
C GLU A 51 -5.56 -4.81 4.75
N TRP A 52 -6.12 -5.74 5.50
CA TRP A 52 -5.55 -7.07 5.68
C TRP A 52 -6.36 -8.13 4.94
N TYR A 53 -6.00 -8.37 3.70
CA TYR A 53 -6.65 -9.30 2.78
C TYR A 53 -6.01 -10.68 2.86
N ARG A 54 -6.82 -11.75 2.72
CA ARG A 54 -6.40 -13.12 2.97
C ARG A 54 -6.45 -14.02 1.73
N ASP A 55 -6.72 -13.46 0.59
CA ASP A 55 -6.68 -14.14 -0.70
C ASP A 55 -6.48 -13.12 -1.81
N ARG A 56 -6.07 -13.62 -3.00
CA ARG A 56 -5.80 -12.79 -4.16
C ARG A 56 -7.01 -11.98 -4.64
N ALA A 57 -8.20 -12.57 -4.53
CA ALA A 57 -9.42 -11.93 -5.02
C ALA A 57 -9.76 -10.70 -4.17
N SER A 58 -9.67 -10.81 -2.83
CA SER A 58 -9.88 -9.68 -1.92
C SER A 58 -8.72 -8.67 -1.96
N ALA A 59 -7.47 -9.13 -2.09
CA ALA A 59 -6.29 -8.24 -2.24
C ALA A 59 -6.34 -7.36 -3.50
N ARG A 60 -7.12 -7.76 -4.51
CA ARG A 60 -7.37 -6.94 -5.70
C ARG A 60 -8.02 -5.59 -5.36
N GLU A 61 -8.83 -5.52 -4.32
CA GLU A 61 -9.48 -4.27 -3.86
C GLU A 61 -8.44 -3.26 -3.39
N LEU A 62 -7.41 -3.72 -2.65
CA LEU A 62 -6.30 -2.86 -2.24
C LEU A 62 -5.56 -2.29 -3.46
N VAL A 63 -5.20 -3.16 -4.42
CA VAL A 63 -4.45 -2.74 -5.61
C VAL A 63 -5.23 -1.71 -6.42
N VAL A 64 -6.54 -1.91 -6.60
CA VAL A 64 -7.40 -0.94 -7.29
C VAL A 64 -7.41 0.40 -6.55
N GLY A 65 -7.64 0.39 -5.25
CA GLY A 65 -7.66 1.61 -4.42
C GLY A 65 -6.30 2.35 -4.44
N ASP A 66 -5.20 1.60 -4.36
CA ASP A 66 -3.86 2.16 -4.43
C ASP A 66 -3.59 2.81 -5.81
N TRP A 67 -3.98 2.13 -6.88
CA TRP A 67 -3.77 2.65 -8.24
C TRP A 67 -4.63 3.89 -8.53
N GLU A 68 -5.77 4.01 -7.90
CA GLU A 68 -6.63 5.19 -8.01
C GLU A 68 -6.12 6.38 -7.20
N GLY A 69 -5.58 6.14 -5.99
CA GLY A 69 -5.39 7.24 -5.06
C GLY A 69 -4.12 7.29 -4.21
N TRP A 70 -3.34 6.19 -4.11
CA TRP A 70 -2.22 6.18 -3.16
C TRP A 70 -1.01 6.99 -3.63
N GLY A 71 -0.52 6.72 -4.83
CA GLY A 71 0.65 7.39 -5.40
C GLY A 71 1.63 6.45 -6.10
N ASP A 72 2.77 6.97 -6.53
CA ASP A 72 3.82 6.22 -7.22
C ASP A 72 4.66 5.44 -6.21
N LEU A 73 4.48 4.12 -6.15
CA LEU A 73 5.32 3.24 -5.33
C LEU A 73 6.63 2.95 -6.06
N ARG A 74 7.75 3.15 -5.35
CA ARG A 74 9.08 2.76 -5.79
C ARG A 74 9.78 1.95 -4.71
N ILE A 75 10.18 0.73 -5.06
CA ILE A 75 10.98 -0.15 -4.22
C ILE A 75 12.45 0.09 -4.56
N ASP A 76 13.29 0.26 -3.56
CA ASP A 76 14.74 0.31 -3.75
C ASP A 76 15.27 -1.12 -4.02
N LEU A 77 15.27 -1.49 -5.30
CA LEU A 77 15.68 -2.82 -5.74
C LEU A 77 17.19 -3.07 -5.54
N ASP A 78 18.00 -2.01 -5.49
CA ASP A 78 19.43 -2.12 -5.28
C ASP A 78 19.76 -2.37 -3.80
N ALA A 79 18.99 -1.79 -2.89
CA ALA A 79 19.15 -1.96 -1.44
C ALA A 79 18.32 -3.13 -0.87
N MET A 80 17.58 -3.85 -1.69
CA MET A 80 16.74 -4.95 -1.21
C MET A 80 17.57 -6.14 -0.71
N SER A 81 17.07 -6.80 0.32
CA SER A 81 17.54 -8.10 0.81
C SER A 81 16.63 -9.20 0.28
N VAL A 82 17.19 -10.11 -0.52
CA VAL A 82 16.50 -11.29 -1.01
C VAL A 82 17.19 -12.54 -0.51
N ARG A 83 16.44 -13.46 0.10
CA ARG A 83 16.93 -14.78 0.49
C ARG A 83 15.88 -15.83 0.12
N HIS A 84 16.31 -17.06 -0.14
CA HIS A 84 15.43 -18.19 -0.42
C HIS A 84 15.96 -19.51 0.12
N ARG A 85 15.07 -20.46 0.35
CA ARG A 85 15.37 -21.86 0.65
C ARG A 85 14.39 -22.74 -0.12
N GLY A 86 14.90 -23.49 -1.10
CA GLY A 86 14.04 -24.25 -2.03
C GLY A 86 13.08 -23.30 -2.74
N ASP A 87 11.79 -23.58 -2.65
CA ASP A 87 10.71 -22.87 -3.32
C ASP A 87 10.08 -21.74 -2.49
N VAL A 88 10.71 -21.34 -1.38
CA VAL A 88 10.26 -20.23 -0.55
C VAL A 88 11.34 -19.17 -0.47
N GLY A 89 10.99 -17.92 -0.73
CA GLY A 89 11.85 -16.76 -0.58
C GLY A 89 11.22 -15.70 0.30
N TRP A 90 12.06 -14.81 0.84
CA TRP A 90 11.62 -13.62 1.56
C TRP A 90 12.43 -12.41 1.16
N VAL A 91 11.74 -11.29 1.13
CA VAL A 91 12.24 -10.00 0.67
C VAL A 91 12.02 -8.96 1.73
N ALA A 92 12.99 -8.06 1.89
CA ALA A 92 12.82 -6.82 2.62
C ALA A 92 13.52 -5.69 1.84
N ALA A 93 12.83 -4.59 1.63
CA ALA A 93 13.36 -3.46 0.88
C ALA A 93 12.88 -2.12 1.46
N PRO A 94 13.71 -1.07 1.40
CA PRO A 94 13.22 0.29 1.49
C PRO A 94 12.30 0.58 0.30
N ALA A 95 11.28 1.39 0.54
CA ALA A 95 10.42 1.86 -0.55
C ALA A 95 9.94 3.27 -0.28
N THR A 96 9.40 3.92 -1.30
CA THR A 96 8.78 5.23 -1.18
C THR A 96 7.47 5.25 -1.94
N VAL A 97 6.49 5.98 -1.41
CA VAL A 97 5.32 6.40 -2.18
C VAL A 97 5.42 7.89 -2.41
N THR A 98 5.29 8.30 -3.66
CA THR A 98 5.29 9.72 -4.04
C THR A 98 3.90 10.11 -4.51
N LYS A 99 3.32 11.13 -3.88
CA LYS A 99 2.03 11.70 -4.28
C LYS A 99 2.21 13.17 -4.63
N ILE A 100 1.58 13.58 -5.73
CA ILE A 100 1.43 15.01 -6.06
C ILE A 100 0.12 15.46 -5.45
N ILE A 101 0.17 16.50 -4.62
CA ILE A 101 -0.96 17.00 -3.87
C ILE A 101 -1.29 18.40 -4.37
N GLY A 102 -2.52 18.56 -4.86
CA GLY A 102 -3.04 19.83 -5.33
C GLY A 102 -4.04 20.45 -4.34
N GLU A 103 -4.47 21.69 -4.59
CA GLU A 103 -5.47 22.37 -3.76
C GLU A 103 -6.84 21.70 -3.75
N ASP A 104 -7.15 20.90 -4.75
CA ASP A 104 -8.34 20.07 -4.85
C ASP A 104 -8.43 19.00 -3.76
N ASN A 105 -7.32 18.64 -3.13
CA ASN A 105 -7.33 17.71 -1.97
C ASN A 105 -8.11 18.28 -0.77
N TYR A 106 -8.10 19.61 -0.56
CA TYR A 106 -8.92 20.23 0.48
C TYR A 106 -10.41 20.08 0.16
N ALA A 107 -10.80 20.33 -1.09
CA ALA A 107 -12.18 20.20 -1.52
C ALA A 107 -12.65 18.74 -1.40
N SER A 108 -11.84 17.79 -1.85
CA SER A 108 -12.13 16.35 -1.75
C SER A 108 -12.26 15.90 -0.29
N PHE A 109 -11.39 16.37 0.60
CA PHE A 109 -11.51 16.06 2.02
C PHE A 109 -12.78 16.66 2.64
N LEU A 110 -13.15 17.88 2.30
CA LEU A 110 -14.39 18.49 2.79
C LEU A 110 -15.64 17.76 2.29
N ASP A 111 -15.63 17.26 1.05
CA ASP A 111 -16.70 16.44 0.54
C ASP A 111 -16.77 15.08 1.23
N PHE A 112 -15.62 14.45 1.50
CA PHE A 112 -15.55 13.26 2.35
C PHE A 112 -16.17 13.52 3.73
N VAL A 113 -15.85 14.63 4.39
CA VAL A 113 -16.41 15.00 5.69
C VAL A 113 -17.93 15.13 5.64
N LYS A 114 -18.49 15.72 4.58
CA LYS A 114 -19.97 15.81 4.42
C LYS A 114 -20.59 14.43 4.40
N HIS A 115 -20.08 13.51 3.57
CA HIS A 115 -20.59 12.13 3.50
C HIS A 115 -20.43 11.39 4.82
N LEU A 116 -19.29 11.59 5.50
CA LEU A 116 -19.04 10.99 6.81
C LEU A 116 -20.04 11.46 7.88
N LEU A 117 -20.42 12.73 7.89
CA LEU A 117 -21.40 13.27 8.83
C LEU A 117 -22.78 12.63 8.64
N ASP A 118 -23.14 12.31 7.41
CA ASP A 118 -24.42 11.70 7.06
C ASP A 118 -24.43 10.16 7.26
N ASP A 119 -23.27 9.53 7.47
CA ASP A 119 -23.18 8.07 7.69
C ASP A 119 -23.80 7.68 9.05
N SER A 120 -24.94 6.99 9.00
CA SER A 120 -25.65 6.53 10.19
C SER A 120 -25.02 5.32 10.89
N LYS A 121 -24.03 4.65 10.26
CA LYS A 121 -23.34 3.49 10.82
C LYS A 121 -22.25 3.87 11.80
N LEU A 122 -21.77 5.10 11.75
CA LEU A 122 -20.68 5.59 12.59
C LEU A 122 -21.22 6.36 13.80
N SER A 123 -20.63 6.12 14.96
CA SER A 123 -20.88 6.93 16.14
C SER A 123 -20.31 8.35 15.98
N PRO A 124 -20.78 9.35 16.76
CA PRO A 124 -20.20 10.68 16.73
C PRO A 124 -18.71 10.72 17.03
N GLU A 125 -18.24 9.86 17.95
CA GLU A 125 -16.82 9.73 18.27
C GLU A 125 -16.01 9.22 17.07
N GLN A 126 -16.48 8.17 16.41
CA GLN A 126 -15.83 7.63 15.21
C GLN A 126 -15.74 8.68 14.07
N LYS A 127 -16.81 9.44 13.85
CA LYS A 127 -16.82 10.54 12.88
C LYS A 127 -15.77 11.58 13.21
N LEU A 128 -15.69 12.01 14.48
CA LEU A 128 -14.68 12.98 14.92
C LEU A 128 -13.25 12.45 14.75
N LEU A 129 -13.00 11.19 15.09
CA LEU A 129 -11.67 10.57 14.88
C LEU A 129 -11.27 10.56 13.41
N HIS A 130 -12.18 10.19 12.50
CA HIS A 130 -11.93 10.24 11.06
C HIS A 130 -11.65 11.67 10.56
N ILE A 131 -12.41 12.65 11.03
CA ILE A 131 -12.22 14.06 10.64
C ILE A 131 -10.88 14.58 11.13
N LEU A 132 -10.54 14.33 12.39
CA LEU A 132 -9.27 14.80 12.98
C LEU A 132 -8.08 14.16 12.28
N ARG A 133 -8.10 12.83 12.13
CA ARG A 133 -7.00 12.09 11.47
C ARG A 133 -6.83 12.52 10.02
N GLY A 134 -7.90 12.49 9.24
CA GLY A 134 -7.86 12.86 7.82
C GLY A 134 -7.55 14.34 7.62
N GLY A 135 -8.13 15.24 8.41
CA GLY A 135 -7.88 16.67 8.32
C GLY A 135 -6.45 17.04 8.67
N THR A 136 -5.88 16.43 9.72
CA THR A 136 -4.47 16.64 10.09
C THR A 136 -3.53 16.19 8.97
N ASN A 137 -3.77 15.01 8.40
CA ASN A 137 -2.95 14.50 7.31
C ASN A 137 -3.06 15.40 6.07
N THR A 138 -4.27 15.80 5.68
CA THR A 138 -4.50 16.69 4.52
C THR A 138 -3.76 18.03 4.68
N VAL A 139 -3.91 18.69 5.82
CA VAL A 139 -3.24 19.98 6.10
C VAL A 139 -1.72 19.80 6.17
N TYR A 140 -1.24 18.69 6.75
CA TYR A 140 0.18 18.41 6.84
C TYR A 140 0.81 18.17 5.47
N GLU A 141 0.14 17.39 4.61
CA GLU A 141 0.58 17.10 3.26
C GLU A 141 0.69 18.39 2.43
N LEU A 142 -0.33 19.25 2.47
CA LEU A 142 -0.34 20.51 1.73
C LEU A 142 0.71 21.53 2.22
N ARG A 143 1.05 21.49 3.51
CA ARG A 143 2.16 22.31 4.04
C ARG A 143 3.53 21.90 3.51
N ARG A 144 3.69 20.67 3.03
CA ARG A 144 4.95 20.16 2.48
C ARG A 144 5.13 20.46 0.99
N GLY A 145 4.15 21.08 0.33
CA GLY A 145 4.19 21.44 -1.07
C GLY A 145 3.50 20.41 -1.97
N GLU A 146 3.64 20.60 -3.28
CA GLU A 146 2.93 19.82 -4.30
C GLU A 146 3.41 18.36 -4.40
N LYS A 147 4.61 18.05 -3.90
CA LYS A 147 5.18 16.71 -3.95
C LYS A 147 5.49 16.21 -2.54
N PHE A 148 4.81 15.16 -2.15
CA PHE A 148 5.06 14.48 -0.90
C PHE A 148 5.64 13.09 -1.14
N VAL A 149 6.67 12.72 -0.34
CA VAL A 149 7.33 11.41 -0.43
C VAL A 149 7.28 10.73 0.93
N TRP A 150 6.54 9.63 1.03
CA TRP A 150 6.52 8.78 2.21
C TRP A 150 7.58 7.68 2.09
N ALA A 151 8.48 7.60 3.05
CA ALA A 151 9.36 6.45 3.21
C ALA A 151 8.61 5.31 3.90
N LEU A 152 8.72 4.11 3.36
CA LEU A 152 8.10 2.91 3.92
C LEU A 152 9.03 1.69 3.80
N ARG A 153 8.65 0.61 4.46
CA ARG A 153 9.27 -0.70 4.32
C ARG A 153 8.33 -1.62 3.59
N PHE A 154 8.87 -2.27 2.59
CA PHE A 154 8.23 -3.37 1.88
C PHE A 154 8.82 -4.68 2.35
N THR A 155 7.99 -5.63 2.75
CA THR A 155 8.40 -7.00 3.05
C THR A 155 7.47 -7.99 2.35
N ALA A 156 8.03 -9.11 1.87
CA ALA A 156 7.24 -10.14 1.22
C ALA A 156 7.80 -11.53 1.47
N VAL A 157 6.92 -12.50 1.48
CA VAL A 157 7.22 -13.92 1.28
C VAL A 157 6.78 -14.26 -0.13
N VAL A 158 7.68 -14.91 -0.87
CA VAL A 158 7.42 -15.37 -2.23
C VAL A 158 7.55 -16.89 -2.30
N VAL A 159 6.73 -17.54 -3.11
CA VAL A 159 6.76 -18.97 -3.34
C VAL A 159 6.91 -19.26 -4.82
N ARG A 160 7.60 -20.35 -5.14
CA ARG A 160 7.74 -20.82 -6.51
C ARG A 160 6.56 -21.74 -6.85
N GLU A 161 5.77 -21.34 -7.81
CA GLU A 161 4.73 -22.14 -8.44
C GLU A 161 5.15 -22.61 -9.83
N ALA A 162 4.29 -23.38 -10.51
CA ALA A 162 4.54 -23.89 -11.85
C ALA A 162 4.83 -22.75 -12.88
N ASN A 163 4.26 -21.58 -12.65
CA ASN A 163 4.37 -20.41 -13.53
C ASN A 163 5.41 -19.39 -13.08
N GLY A 164 6.27 -19.74 -12.11
CA GLY A 164 7.30 -18.84 -11.58
C GLY A 164 7.07 -18.44 -10.12
N TRP A 165 7.83 -17.45 -9.66
CA TRP A 165 7.69 -16.92 -8.32
C TRP A 165 6.46 -16.02 -8.19
N LYS A 166 5.75 -16.13 -7.06
CA LYS A 166 4.57 -15.34 -6.72
C LYS A 166 4.64 -14.83 -5.29
N PHE A 167 3.96 -13.73 -5.03
CA PHE A 167 3.75 -13.24 -3.67
C PHE A 167 2.78 -14.16 -2.92
N ALA A 168 3.24 -14.77 -1.84
CA ALA A 168 2.40 -15.50 -0.88
C ALA A 168 2.00 -14.62 0.30
N GLN A 169 2.86 -13.68 0.70
CA GLN A 169 2.54 -12.65 1.68
C GLN A 169 3.24 -11.35 1.31
N MET A 170 2.60 -10.23 1.58
CA MET A 170 3.16 -8.91 1.36
C MET A 170 2.69 -7.94 2.45
N ASN A 171 3.60 -7.08 2.90
CA ASN A 171 3.29 -6.04 3.88
C ASN A 171 3.95 -4.72 3.55
N PHE A 172 3.17 -3.65 3.66
CA PHE A 172 3.65 -2.27 3.66
C PHE A 172 3.62 -1.71 5.07
N SER A 173 4.71 -1.08 5.51
CA SER A 173 4.74 -0.47 6.84
C SER A 173 5.49 0.86 6.85
N PHE A 174 4.89 1.87 7.47
CA PHE A 174 5.54 3.15 7.70
C PHE A 174 6.37 3.15 8.99
N PRO A 175 7.53 3.83 9.01
CA PRO A 175 8.21 4.14 10.26
C PRO A 175 7.42 5.24 11.00
N THR A 176 7.01 4.97 12.22
CA THR A 176 6.16 5.88 13.02
C THR A 176 6.78 7.26 13.24
N ILE A 177 8.11 7.36 13.24
CA ILE A 177 8.83 8.63 13.43
C ILE A 177 8.68 9.63 12.28
N TYR A 178 8.28 9.18 11.10
CA TYR A 178 8.08 10.04 9.92
C TYR A 178 6.62 10.35 9.65
N PHE A 179 5.72 9.77 10.41
CA PHE A 179 4.30 9.99 10.24
C PHE A 179 3.86 11.15 11.13
N PRO A 180 3.06 12.09 10.62
CA PRO A 180 2.35 13.02 11.49
C PRO A 180 1.32 12.19 12.26
N ASP A 181 1.78 11.57 13.33
CA ASP A 181 0.95 10.72 14.12
C ASP A 181 0.10 11.58 15.04
N VAL A 182 -1.20 11.39 14.99
CA VAL A 182 -2.13 12.02 15.93
C VAL A 182 -1.72 11.72 17.38
N ARG A 183 -1.03 10.61 17.62
CA ARG A 183 -0.45 10.26 18.93
C ARG A 183 0.65 11.22 19.41
N LEU A 184 1.28 11.97 18.52
CA LEU A 184 2.26 13.00 18.89
C LEU A 184 1.59 14.30 19.33
N MET A 185 0.27 14.37 19.29
CA MET A 185 -0.54 15.49 19.74
C MET A 185 -1.20 15.24 21.11
N GLU A 186 -0.96 14.07 21.71
CA GLU A 186 -1.25 13.76 23.09
C GLU A 186 -0.07 14.21 23.98
#